data_2c5e79c40d5dd16c21b96cb9cf197775
#
_entry.id   2c5e79c40d5dd16c21b96cb9cf197775
#
_cell.length_a   1.000
_cell.length_b   1.000
_cell.length_c   1.000
_cell.angle_alpha   90.00
_cell.angle_beta   90.00
_cell.angle_gamma   90.00
#
_symmetry.space_group_name_H-M   'P 1'
#
loop_
_entity.id
_entity.type
_entity.pdbx_description
1 polymer ?
#
loop_
_entity_poly.entity_id
_entity_poly.type
_entity_poly.pdbx_seq_one_letter_code
_entity_poly.pdbx_strand_id
1 'polypeptide(L)'
;MQRKGRKFLGATVSAIIERFHEGRWEILLQTRWKPEEDLKHSGLLEIPGGRIEVGEDVYSALKREVKEECGLEIDSIKPGKETVTKSKFGEVSFAFVPFCGERFLGSNYVGFAFVCTAKGELVEKGLYDAKEPRWVKFSELKKMLSTDPGKFYSYHLSTLKFYVDEKEKGNI
;
A
#
# COMPACT_ATOMS: atom_id res chain seq x y z
N MET A 1 -30.83 -5.53 15.99
CA MET A 1 -31.53 -4.41 15.34
C MET A 1 -30.70 -3.97 14.13
N GLN A 2 -30.99 -4.44 12.92
CA GLN A 2 -30.31 -3.98 11.71
C GLN A 2 -30.74 -2.55 11.40
N ARG A 3 -29.81 -1.59 11.50
CA ARG A 3 -30.05 -0.20 11.05
C ARG A 3 -30.07 -0.21 9.52
N LYS A 4 -31.26 -0.31 8.93
CA LYS A 4 -31.47 -0.18 7.48
C LYS A 4 -30.86 1.14 6.98
N GLY A 5 -29.96 1.05 5.99
CA GLY A 5 -29.50 2.19 5.18
C GLY A 5 -28.11 2.75 5.50
N ARG A 6 -27.37 2.28 6.51
CA ARG A 6 -25.98 2.75 6.74
C ARG A 6 -25.00 1.90 5.94
N LYS A 7 -24.18 2.56 5.11
CA LYS A 7 -23.03 1.92 4.45
C LYS A 7 -21.81 2.10 5.36
N PHE A 8 -21.02 1.05 5.49
CA PHE A 8 -19.76 1.07 6.24
C PHE A 8 -18.59 1.09 5.27
N LEU A 9 -17.45 1.59 5.73
CA LEU A 9 -16.21 1.55 4.97
C LEU A 9 -15.52 0.19 5.18
N GLY A 10 -14.99 -0.37 4.11
CA GLY A 10 -14.01 -1.44 4.19
C GLY A 10 -12.64 -0.88 4.59
N ALA A 11 -11.73 -1.75 4.98
CA ALA A 11 -10.36 -1.40 5.30
C ALA A 11 -9.39 -1.96 4.25
N THR A 12 -8.34 -1.18 3.95
CA THR A 12 -7.26 -1.56 3.02
C THR A 12 -5.89 -1.29 3.64
N VAL A 13 -4.86 -1.93 3.10
CA VAL A 13 -3.46 -1.66 3.40
C VAL A 13 -2.70 -1.35 2.11
N SER A 14 -1.67 -0.50 2.21
CA SER A 14 -0.81 -0.13 1.09
C SER A 14 0.66 -0.13 1.52
N ALA A 15 1.55 -0.67 0.69
CA ALA A 15 2.98 -0.77 0.96
C ALA A 15 3.79 0.20 0.09
N ILE A 16 4.43 1.19 0.70
CA ILE A 16 5.50 1.97 0.07
C ILE A 16 6.79 1.19 0.30
N ILE A 17 7.18 0.38 -0.69
CA ILE A 17 8.37 -0.45 -0.57
C ILE A 17 9.56 0.32 -1.11
N GLU A 18 10.55 0.58 -0.25
CA GLU A 18 11.76 1.30 -0.59
C GLU A 18 13.00 0.41 -0.48
N ARG A 19 14.02 0.73 -1.28
CA ARG A 19 15.36 0.14 -1.16
C ARG A 19 16.44 1.17 -1.48
N PHE A 20 17.61 0.98 -0.88
CA PHE A 20 18.80 1.71 -1.29
C PHE A 20 19.66 0.81 -2.18
N HIS A 21 19.83 1.17 -3.45
CA HIS A 21 20.50 0.37 -4.45
C HIS A 21 21.40 1.24 -5.32
N GLU A 22 22.66 0.82 -5.52
CA GLU A 22 23.65 1.55 -6.32
C GLU A 22 23.74 3.05 -5.98
N GLY A 23 23.77 3.38 -4.67
CA GLY A 23 23.93 4.75 -4.20
C GLY A 23 22.68 5.64 -4.28
N ARG A 24 21.50 5.07 -4.53
CA ARG A 24 20.25 5.81 -4.67
C ARG A 24 19.06 5.11 -4.04
N TRP A 25 18.08 5.88 -3.63
CA TRP A 25 16.80 5.36 -3.19
C TRP A 25 15.91 5.03 -4.38
N GLU A 26 15.26 3.89 -4.29
CA GLU A 26 14.27 3.40 -5.26
C GLU A 26 13.00 2.97 -4.53
N ILE A 27 11.86 3.15 -5.22
CA ILE A 27 10.53 2.81 -4.73
C ILE A 27 9.91 1.81 -5.69
N LEU A 28 9.23 0.82 -5.15
CA LEU A 28 8.48 -0.13 -5.96
C LEU A 28 7.16 0.50 -6.41
N LEU A 29 6.94 0.51 -7.71
CA LEU A 29 5.66 0.79 -8.33
C LEU A 29 5.24 -0.41 -9.18
N GLN A 30 3.95 -0.54 -9.36
CA GLN A 30 3.34 -1.53 -10.26
C GLN A 30 2.28 -0.87 -11.13
N THR A 31 1.79 -1.59 -12.12
CA THR A 31 0.69 -1.16 -12.98
C THR A 31 -0.59 -1.85 -12.50
N ARG A 32 -1.58 -1.06 -12.07
CA ARG A 32 -2.92 -1.54 -11.77
C ARG A 32 -3.55 -2.22 -12.99
N TRP A 33 -4.08 -3.43 -12.82
CA TRP A 33 -4.61 -4.17 -13.95
C TRP A 33 -5.94 -4.86 -13.64
N LYS A 34 -7.04 -4.11 -13.72
CA LYS A 34 -8.43 -4.57 -13.52
C LYS A 34 -9.33 -4.15 -14.68
N PRO A 35 -9.04 -4.57 -15.93
CA PRO A 35 -9.77 -4.06 -17.09
C PRO A 35 -11.25 -4.42 -17.10
N GLU A 36 -11.64 -5.52 -16.45
CA GLU A 36 -13.04 -5.96 -16.39
C GLU A 36 -13.84 -5.28 -15.28
N GLU A 37 -13.20 -4.90 -14.17
CA GLU A 37 -13.85 -4.32 -13.00
C GLU A 37 -13.69 -2.80 -12.88
N ASP A 38 -12.53 -2.29 -13.31
CA ASP A 38 -12.12 -0.90 -13.13
C ASP A 38 -11.30 -0.41 -14.34
N LEU A 39 -11.92 -0.45 -15.52
CA LEU A 39 -11.28 -0.06 -16.78
C LEU A 39 -10.70 1.36 -16.72
N LYS A 40 -11.38 2.27 -16.03
CA LYS A 40 -10.97 3.67 -15.91
C LYS A 40 -9.59 3.83 -15.24
N HIS A 41 -9.24 2.97 -14.30
CA HIS A 41 -8.00 3.07 -13.55
C HIS A 41 -6.98 1.99 -13.93
N SER A 42 -7.35 1.05 -14.81
CA SER A 42 -6.41 0.06 -15.35
C SER A 42 -5.35 0.74 -16.20
N GLY A 43 -4.09 0.33 -15.99
CA GLY A 43 -2.92 0.93 -16.64
C GLY A 43 -2.27 2.07 -15.84
N LEU A 44 -2.87 2.53 -14.75
CA LEU A 44 -2.27 3.54 -13.88
C LEU A 44 -1.23 2.92 -12.94
N LEU A 45 -0.27 3.77 -12.53
CA LEU A 45 0.74 3.41 -11.55
C LEU A 45 0.16 3.41 -10.14
N GLU A 46 0.51 2.41 -9.37
CA GLU A 46 0.11 2.29 -7.96
C GLU A 46 1.22 1.66 -7.11
N ILE A 47 1.07 1.71 -5.80
CA ILE A 47 1.84 0.92 -4.85
C ILE A 47 1.08 -0.36 -4.52
N PRO A 48 1.78 -1.46 -4.15
CA PRO A 48 1.14 -2.71 -3.75
C PRO A 48 0.21 -2.54 -2.57
N GLY A 49 -0.91 -3.26 -2.59
CA GLY A 49 -1.87 -3.25 -1.49
C GLY A 49 -3.26 -3.71 -1.88
N GLY A 50 -4.08 -3.96 -0.87
CA GLY A 50 -5.43 -4.45 -1.07
C GLY A 50 -6.28 -4.46 0.19
N ARG A 51 -7.30 -5.30 0.21
CA ARG A 51 -8.27 -5.35 1.30
C ARG A 51 -7.77 -6.17 2.48
N ILE A 52 -8.11 -5.73 3.68
CA ILE A 52 -7.93 -6.56 4.88
C ILE A 52 -9.09 -7.56 4.91
N GLU A 53 -8.77 -8.84 4.99
CA GLU A 53 -9.76 -9.91 5.08
C GLU A 53 -10.23 -10.11 6.52
N VAL A 54 -11.40 -10.74 6.67
CA VAL A 54 -11.92 -11.06 8.00
C VAL A 54 -11.00 -12.06 8.68
N GLY A 55 -10.52 -11.70 9.88
CA GLY A 55 -9.58 -12.53 10.66
C GLY A 55 -8.11 -12.18 10.44
N GLU A 56 -7.78 -11.28 9.53
CA GLU A 56 -6.42 -10.77 9.37
C GLU A 56 -6.16 -9.53 10.24
N ASP A 57 -4.94 -9.40 10.72
CA ASP A 57 -4.39 -8.13 11.15
C ASP A 57 -3.78 -7.34 9.97
N VAL A 58 -3.51 -6.06 10.18
CA VAL A 58 -3.02 -5.17 9.13
C VAL A 58 -1.67 -5.58 8.53
N TYR A 59 -0.78 -6.17 9.34
CA TYR A 59 0.54 -6.59 8.85
C TYR A 59 0.48 -7.91 8.10
N SER A 60 -0.40 -8.81 8.51
CA SER A 60 -0.68 -10.05 7.78
C SER A 60 -1.26 -9.75 6.40
N ALA A 61 -2.27 -8.87 6.32
CA ALA A 61 -2.84 -8.41 5.07
C ALA A 61 -1.78 -7.75 4.16
N LEU A 62 -0.95 -6.84 4.73
CA LEU A 62 0.09 -6.15 3.98
C LEU A 62 1.12 -7.13 3.38
N LYS A 63 1.57 -8.13 4.16
CA LYS A 63 2.51 -9.16 3.70
C LYS A 63 1.91 -10.05 2.62
N ARG A 64 0.64 -10.44 2.77
CA ARG A 64 -0.08 -11.25 1.78
C ARG A 64 -0.18 -10.49 0.45
N GLU A 65 -0.68 -9.26 0.46
CA GLU A 65 -0.86 -8.45 -0.75
C GLU A 65 0.47 -8.22 -1.49
N VAL A 66 1.55 -7.87 -0.77
CA VAL A 66 2.87 -7.70 -1.39
C VAL A 66 3.39 -8.99 -2.00
N LYS A 67 3.16 -10.13 -1.33
CA LYS A 67 3.55 -11.44 -1.88
C LYS A 67 2.77 -11.80 -3.13
N GLU A 68 1.47 -11.57 -3.12
CA GLU A 68 0.55 -11.90 -4.23
C GLU A 68 0.79 -11.01 -5.45
N GLU A 69 0.99 -9.70 -5.25
CA GLU A 69 1.11 -8.75 -6.35
C GLU A 69 2.53 -8.62 -6.90
N CYS A 70 3.56 -8.73 -6.04
CA CYS A 70 4.94 -8.46 -6.42
C CYS A 70 5.89 -9.65 -6.28
N GLY A 71 5.50 -10.73 -5.61
CA GLY A 71 6.36 -11.87 -5.29
C GLY A 71 7.34 -11.62 -4.13
N LEU A 72 7.38 -10.40 -3.58
CA LEU A 72 8.32 -10.02 -2.53
C LEU A 72 7.85 -10.45 -1.14
N GLU A 73 8.80 -10.54 -0.22
CA GLU A 73 8.56 -10.74 1.21
C GLU A 73 8.98 -9.49 1.97
N ILE A 74 8.06 -8.92 2.74
CA ILE A 74 8.35 -7.75 3.59
C ILE A 74 9.39 -8.16 4.65
N ASP A 75 10.49 -7.40 4.70
CA ASP A 75 11.57 -7.58 5.65
C ASP A 75 11.42 -6.68 6.88
N SER A 76 11.07 -5.41 6.68
CA SER A 76 10.77 -4.47 7.75
C SER A 76 9.59 -3.56 7.42
N ILE A 77 8.91 -3.09 8.48
CA ILE A 77 7.80 -2.12 8.40
C ILE A 77 8.16 -0.94 9.31
N LYS A 78 8.00 0.29 8.82
CA LYS A 78 8.22 1.51 9.57
C LYS A 78 6.89 2.26 9.79
N PRO A 79 6.62 2.73 10.99
CA PRO A 79 7.39 2.65 12.22
C PRO A 79 7.35 1.29 12.92
N GLY A 80 6.62 0.28 12.43
CA GLY A 80 6.62 -1.10 12.93
C GLY A 80 6.21 -1.26 14.40
N LYS A 81 5.39 -0.33 14.90
CA LYS A 81 4.93 -0.34 16.30
C LYS A 81 3.57 -1.00 16.38
N GLU A 82 3.49 -2.03 17.18
CA GLU A 82 2.26 -2.77 17.44
C GLU A 82 2.12 -3.16 18.91
N THR A 83 0.88 -3.38 19.31
CA THR A 83 0.54 -4.01 20.58
C THR A 83 -0.56 -5.02 20.35
N VAL A 84 -0.31 -6.27 20.75
CA VAL A 84 -1.28 -7.36 20.66
C VAL A 84 -1.68 -7.79 22.05
N THR A 85 -2.98 -7.86 22.30
CA THR A 85 -3.51 -8.35 23.57
C THR A 85 -4.55 -9.44 23.33
N LYS A 86 -4.61 -10.39 24.26
CA LYS A 86 -5.59 -11.47 24.24
C LYS A 86 -6.45 -11.38 25.49
N SER A 87 -7.77 -11.34 25.31
CA SER A 87 -8.71 -11.34 26.41
C SER A 87 -8.81 -12.73 27.08
N LYS A 88 -9.38 -12.77 28.27
CA LYS A 88 -9.69 -14.04 28.95
C LYS A 88 -10.68 -14.94 28.18
N PHE A 89 -11.41 -14.39 27.23
CA PHE A 89 -12.34 -15.11 26.38
C PHE A 89 -11.72 -15.57 25.05
N GLY A 90 -10.42 -15.31 24.84
CA GLY A 90 -9.71 -15.71 23.63
C GLY A 90 -9.77 -14.70 22.49
N GLU A 91 -10.46 -13.59 22.66
CA GLU A 91 -10.49 -12.49 21.67
C GLU A 91 -9.12 -11.82 21.59
N VAL A 92 -8.70 -11.49 20.37
CA VAL A 92 -7.42 -10.82 20.10
C VAL A 92 -7.71 -9.38 19.70
N SER A 93 -7.00 -8.45 20.33
CA SER A 93 -7.01 -7.02 19.99
C SER A 93 -5.64 -6.61 19.46
N PHE A 94 -5.63 -5.82 18.42
CA PHE A 94 -4.43 -5.39 17.71
C PHE A 94 -4.42 -3.87 17.56
N ALA A 95 -3.38 -3.21 18.11
CA ALA A 95 -3.14 -1.78 17.94
C ALA A 95 -1.85 -1.55 17.17
N PHE A 96 -1.82 -0.61 16.23
CA PHE A 96 -0.69 -0.37 15.33
C PHE A 96 -0.55 1.11 14.98
N VAL A 97 0.62 1.48 14.47
CA VAL A 97 0.90 2.82 13.95
C VAL A 97 1.19 2.73 12.45
N PRO A 98 0.33 3.24 11.57
CA PRO A 98 0.63 3.35 10.14
C PRO A 98 1.60 4.52 9.88
N PHE A 99 2.21 4.54 8.69
CA PHE A 99 2.91 5.72 8.19
C PHE A 99 1.91 6.86 7.97
N CYS A 100 0.80 6.58 7.27
CA CYS A 100 -0.32 7.50 7.16
C CYS A 100 -1.65 6.77 6.95
N GLY A 101 -2.74 7.45 7.25
CA GLY A 101 -4.08 7.03 6.86
C GLY A 101 -4.41 7.49 5.45
N GLU A 102 -5.14 6.68 4.69
CA GLU A 102 -5.58 6.95 3.34
C GLU A 102 -7.10 7.06 3.28
N ARG A 103 -7.61 8.07 2.58
CA ARG A 103 -9.04 8.21 2.33
C ARG A 103 -9.30 8.82 0.96
N PHE A 104 -9.81 8.02 0.05
CA PHE A 104 -10.35 8.50 -1.22
C PHE A 104 -11.87 8.62 -1.12
N LEU A 105 -12.38 9.86 -1.16
CA LEU A 105 -13.81 10.14 -0.92
C LEU A 105 -14.75 9.54 -1.96
N GLY A 106 -14.23 9.17 -3.14
CA GLY A 106 -14.96 8.45 -4.18
C GLY A 106 -15.09 6.94 -3.96
N SER A 107 -14.50 6.39 -2.88
CA SER A 107 -14.52 4.96 -2.58
C SER A 107 -15.23 4.66 -1.25
N ASN A 108 -15.55 3.40 -1.02
CA ASN A 108 -16.09 2.90 0.25
C ASN A 108 -14.99 2.31 1.15
N TYR A 109 -13.74 2.83 1.07
CA TYR A 109 -12.61 2.30 1.83
C TYR A 109 -11.88 3.40 2.60
N VAL A 110 -11.32 3.01 3.74
CA VAL A 110 -10.25 3.71 4.45
C VAL A 110 -9.02 2.82 4.44
N GLY A 111 -7.85 3.39 4.19
CA GLY A 111 -6.60 2.64 4.10
C GLY A 111 -5.58 3.04 5.15
N PHE A 112 -4.59 2.17 5.30
CA PHE A 112 -3.42 2.36 6.15
C PHE A 112 -2.17 2.09 5.30
N ALA A 113 -1.37 3.11 5.07
CA ALA A 113 -0.12 2.98 4.33
C ALA A 113 1.06 2.74 5.28
N PHE A 114 2.00 1.93 4.84
CA PHE A 114 3.21 1.58 5.57
C PHE A 114 4.44 1.75 4.68
N VAL A 115 5.53 2.28 5.23
CA VAL A 115 6.83 2.28 4.58
C VAL A 115 7.55 0.98 4.92
N CYS A 116 8.02 0.25 3.91
CA CYS A 116 8.55 -1.09 4.07
C CYS A 116 9.88 -1.26 3.33
N THR A 117 10.68 -2.22 3.80
CA THR A 117 11.70 -2.86 2.97
C THR A 117 11.25 -4.29 2.65
N ALA A 118 11.69 -4.83 1.54
CA ALA A 118 11.33 -6.18 1.14
C ALA A 118 12.51 -6.88 0.45
N LYS A 119 12.47 -8.21 0.42
CA LYS A 119 13.44 -9.10 -0.19
C LYS A 119 12.77 -10.08 -1.15
N GLY A 120 13.55 -10.70 -2.00
CA GLY A 120 13.08 -11.65 -3.02
C GLY A 120 13.18 -11.07 -4.43
N GLU A 121 12.62 -11.79 -5.38
CA GLU A 121 12.60 -11.41 -6.79
C GLU A 121 11.21 -10.96 -7.20
N LEU A 122 11.15 -9.94 -8.04
CA LEU A 122 9.89 -9.46 -8.61
C LEU A 122 9.31 -10.49 -9.57
N VAL A 123 8.00 -10.70 -9.50
CA VAL A 123 7.26 -11.47 -10.49
C VAL A 123 6.76 -10.54 -11.61
N GLU A 124 6.89 -10.94 -12.87
CA GLU A 124 6.46 -10.12 -14.01
C GLU A 124 4.94 -9.88 -14.02
N LYS A 125 4.19 -10.84 -13.50
CA LYS A 125 2.74 -10.80 -13.43
C LYS A 125 2.29 -11.19 -12.04
N GLY A 126 1.73 -10.25 -11.31
CA GLY A 126 1.04 -10.51 -10.05
C GLY A 126 -0.16 -11.46 -10.25
N LEU A 127 -0.61 -12.08 -9.16
CA LEU A 127 -1.63 -13.12 -9.25
C LEU A 127 -3.00 -12.61 -9.72
N TYR A 128 -3.36 -11.33 -9.45
CA TYR A 128 -4.72 -10.86 -9.72
C TYR A 128 -4.79 -9.48 -10.39
N ASP A 129 -4.48 -8.42 -9.67
CA ASP A 129 -4.92 -7.06 -9.95
C ASP A 129 -3.80 -6.11 -10.39
N ALA A 130 -2.56 -6.62 -10.46
CA ALA A 130 -1.36 -5.86 -10.74
C ALA A 130 -0.44 -6.55 -11.73
N LYS A 131 0.36 -5.79 -12.44
CA LYS A 131 1.39 -6.30 -13.36
C LYS A 131 2.60 -5.36 -13.42
N GLU A 132 3.69 -5.88 -13.95
CA GLU A 132 4.90 -5.11 -14.24
C GLU A 132 5.44 -4.35 -13.00
N PRO A 133 5.59 -5.01 -11.83
CA PRO A 133 6.21 -4.36 -10.70
C PRO A 133 7.65 -4.00 -11.06
N ARG A 134 8.06 -2.77 -10.72
CA ARG A 134 9.38 -2.26 -11.07
C ARG A 134 9.90 -1.25 -10.08
N TRP A 135 11.21 -1.23 -9.93
CA TRP A 135 11.90 -0.23 -9.12
C TRP A 135 12.04 1.08 -9.89
N VAL A 136 11.62 2.17 -9.28
CA VAL A 136 11.66 3.53 -9.81
C VAL A 136 12.52 4.38 -8.90
N LYS A 137 13.45 5.15 -9.45
CA LYS A 137 14.28 6.07 -8.67
C LYS A 137 13.42 7.08 -7.92
N PHE A 138 13.77 7.38 -6.68
CA PHE A 138 13.05 8.39 -5.88
C PHE A 138 12.95 9.75 -6.61
N SER A 139 14.03 10.18 -7.26
CA SER A 139 14.03 11.40 -8.06
C SER A 139 13.08 11.36 -9.26
N GLU A 140 12.90 10.19 -9.86
CA GLU A 140 11.97 9.98 -10.97
C GLU A 140 10.53 9.97 -10.47
N LEU A 141 10.24 9.26 -9.35
CA LEU A 141 8.94 9.32 -8.70
C LEU A 141 8.52 10.76 -8.41
N LYS A 142 9.40 11.55 -7.78
CA LYS A 142 9.16 12.95 -7.47
C LYS A 142 8.84 13.76 -8.73
N LYS A 143 9.62 13.58 -9.80
CA LYS A 143 9.38 14.24 -11.09
C LYS A 143 8.01 13.85 -11.65
N MET A 144 7.68 12.56 -11.72
CA MET A 144 6.40 12.11 -12.24
C MET A 144 5.21 12.64 -11.44
N LEU A 145 5.28 12.66 -10.11
CA LEU A 145 4.23 13.20 -9.24
C LEU A 145 3.99 14.71 -9.46
N SER A 146 5.00 15.46 -9.89
CA SER A 146 4.88 16.90 -10.16
C SER A 146 4.46 17.21 -11.59
N THR A 147 4.95 16.46 -12.59
CA THR A 147 4.74 16.78 -14.02
C THR A 147 3.56 16.04 -14.63
N ASP A 148 3.25 14.85 -14.15
CA ASP A 148 2.19 14.01 -14.73
C ASP A 148 1.50 13.15 -13.65
N PRO A 149 0.84 13.79 -12.66
CA PRO A 149 0.16 13.07 -11.59
C PRO A 149 -0.98 12.18 -12.08
N GLY A 150 -1.50 12.41 -13.29
CA GLY A 150 -2.53 11.61 -13.92
C GLY A 150 -2.12 10.18 -14.28
N LYS A 151 -0.81 9.89 -14.26
CA LYS A 151 -0.29 8.52 -14.41
C LYS A 151 -0.53 7.63 -13.20
N PHE A 152 -0.85 8.22 -12.05
CA PHE A 152 -1.01 7.47 -10.82
C PHE A 152 -2.47 7.20 -10.50
N TYR A 153 -2.71 6.03 -9.92
CA TYR A 153 -4.01 5.72 -9.33
C TYR A 153 -4.33 6.74 -8.24
N SER A 154 -5.44 7.44 -8.40
CA SER A 154 -5.80 8.59 -7.56
C SER A 154 -5.93 8.27 -6.07
N TYR A 155 -6.21 7.01 -5.72
CA TYR A 155 -6.25 6.56 -4.32
C TYR A 155 -4.88 6.71 -3.62
N HIS A 156 -3.78 6.41 -4.32
CA HIS A 156 -2.42 6.44 -3.76
C HIS A 156 -1.68 7.77 -3.99
N LEU A 157 -2.26 8.69 -4.78
CA LEU A 157 -1.56 9.91 -5.19
C LEU A 157 -1.18 10.81 -3.99
N SER A 158 -2.11 10.99 -3.03
CA SER A 158 -1.86 11.80 -1.83
C SER A 158 -0.82 11.14 -0.92
N THR A 159 -0.88 9.83 -0.79
CA THR A 159 0.05 9.02 0.01
C THR A 159 1.47 9.11 -0.54
N LEU A 160 1.64 8.99 -1.86
CA LEU A 160 2.95 9.11 -2.51
C LEU A 160 3.52 10.53 -2.40
N LYS A 161 2.70 11.57 -2.52
CA LYS A 161 3.12 12.96 -2.30
C LYS A 161 3.55 13.18 -0.85
N PHE A 162 2.76 12.70 0.10
CA PHE A 162 3.10 12.78 1.52
C PHE A 162 4.40 12.03 1.84
N TYR A 163 4.59 10.84 1.26
CA TYR A 163 5.84 10.09 1.40
C TYR A 163 7.05 10.88 0.87
N VAL A 164 6.94 11.49 -0.32
CA VAL A 164 8.03 12.29 -0.88
C VAL A 164 8.38 13.46 0.03
N ASP A 165 7.38 14.18 0.54
CA ASP A 165 7.58 15.32 1.44
C ASP A 165 8.27 14.90 2.74
N GLU A 166 7.87 13.81 3.36
CA GLU A 166 8.45 13.32 4.61
C GLU A 166 9.88 12.78 4.41
N LYS A 167 10.14 12.14 3.28
CA LYS A 167 11.48 11.65 2.91
C LYS A 167 12.45 12.82 2.68
N GLU A 168 12.02 13.90 2.04
CA GLU A 168 12.85 15.09 1.82
C GLU A 168 13.15 15.87 3.10
N LYS A 169 12.25 15.82 4.08
CA LYS A 169 12.48 16.39 5.43
C LYS A 169 13.36 15.53 6.32
N GLY A 170 13.68 14.30 5.90
CA GLY A 170 14.44 13.34 6.70
C GLY A 170 13.65 12.75 7.88
N ASN A 171 12.32 12.72 7.79
CA ASN A 171 11.46 12.14 8.84
C ASN A 171 11.32 10.62 8.73
N ILE A 172 11.73 10.04 7.59
CA ILE A 172 11.69 8.59 7.29
C ILE A 172 12.91 8.13 6.50
#